data_7b74a4ae6f7af8787092036d718d3448
#
_entry.id   7b74a4ae6f7af8787092036d718d3448
#
_cell.length_a   1.000
_cell.length_b   1.000
_cell.length_c   1.000
_cell.angle_alpha   90.00
_cell.angle_beta   90.00
_cell.angle_gamma   90.00
#
_symmetry.space_group_name_H-M   'P 1'
#
loop_
_entity.id
_entity.type
_entity.pdbx_description
1 polymer ?
#
loop_
_entity_poly.entity_id
_entity_poly.type
_entity_poly.pdbx_seq_one_letter_code
_entity_poly.pdbx_strand_id
1 'polypeptide(L)'
;TLREAGLNDVVLTGGRYGLGSKDTPPSSIFALFKELEKDQPKERFTLGITDDVTGLSLPEVKPAPITAAAGTKECKFWGLGGDGTVGANKNSVKIIGDHTDKYVQAYFQYDSKKTGGVTISHLRFGDKPIRSPYYINQADFVACHNPAYIHMGMKMVQDVKPGGVFMINCQWSDEELGQHLNAEAKKYIADNNIQLYTINAIDKAIEIGMGKRTNTILQSAFFKLADVMPIEDAVNFMKQAAQKSYGKKGQDVVEMNWKAIDAGVDAIHKVDVPASWSNPEADPAPKALTGRPELVKQIRDVMEPIARMDGDSLPVSSFVANANGEWEQGASAYEKRGTAVNVPEWDAAKCVGCNQCAFVCSHATIRPFQLTADELAAAPAQTKSRDNKPANEYKFVMAVSPLDCMGCGECVTVCPTKAITMVPQDSQADQQAVFDYCVANISKKATKMADDTVMGSQFNQPLLEFSGSCAGCAETSYARLITQLFGEKMYISNATGCSSIWGGTASISPYTVNKDSGHGPAWCNS
;
A
#
# COMPACT_ATOMS: atom_id res chain seq x y z
N THR A 1 -3.39 1.33 -49.12
CA THR A 1 -3.84 2.46 -48.22
C THR A 1 -5.24 2.91 -48.60
N LEU A 2 -5.88 3.78 -47.78
CA LEU A 2 -7.22 4.32 -48.06
C LEU A 2 -7.22 5.09 -49.42
N ARG A 3 -6.15 5.82 -49.75
CA ARG A 3 -6.00 6.51 -51.02
C ARG A 3 -5.97 5.53 -52.21
N GLU A 4 -5.26 4.40 -52.09
CA GLU A 4 -5.23 3.35 -53.12
C GLU A 4 -6.60 2.67 -53.30
N ALA A 5 -7.40 2.64 -52.21
CA ALA A 5 -8.79 2.17 -52.25
C ALA A 5 -9.79 3.24 -52.73
N GLY A 6 -9.35 4.42 -53.14
CA GLY A 6 -10.20 5.51 -53.62
C GLY A 6 -11.01 6.24 -52.51
N LEU A 7 -10.66 5.99 -51.24
CA LEU A 7 -11.33 6.60 -50.08
C LEU A 7 -10.62 7.91 -49.65
N ASN A 8 -10.69 8.93 -50.50
CA ASN A 8 -9.95 10.19 -50.32
C ASN A 8 -10.64 11.14 -49.31
N ASP A 9 -11.95 11.00 -49.11
CA ASP A 9 -12.75 11.87 -48.25
C ASP A 9 -12.90 11.35 -46.82
N VAL A 10 -12.17 10.24 -46.45
CA VAL A 10 -12.20 9.68 -45.12
C VAL A 10 -11.35 10.52 -44.18
N VAL A 11 -11.96 11.04 -43.10
CA VAL A 11 -11.24 11.73 -42.04
C VAL A 11 -10.54 10.70 -41.16
N LEU A 12 -9.23 10.84 -41.01
CA LEU A 12 -8.40 9.99 -40.16
C LEU A 12 -7.99 10.75 -38.91
N THR A 13 -8.24 10.16 -37.75
CA THR A 13 -7.80 10.69 -36.46
C THR A 13 -6.94 9.67 -35.74
N GLY A 14 -6.01 10.12 -34.89
CA GLY A 14 -5.13 9.27 -34.11
C GLY A 14 -5.22 9.55 -32.63
N GLY A 15 -5.52 8.52 -31.83
CA GLY A 15 -5.63 8.62 -30.38
C GLY A 15 -4.55 7.82 -29.64
N ARG A 16 -4.04 8.36 -28.51
CA ARG A 16 -3.23 7.64 -27.53
C ARG A 16 -4.08 7.33 -26.32
N TYR A 17 -3.98 6.13 -25.78
CA TYR A 17 -4.71 5.68 -24.59
C TYR A 17 -3.86 4.67 -23.81
N GLY A 18 -4.26 4.34 -22.58
CA GLY A 18 -3.53 3.42 -21.71
C GLY A 18 -2.16 3.94 -21.27
N LEU A 19 -1.94 5.25 -21.34
CA LEU A 19 -0.70 5.89 -20.96
C LEU A 19 -0.46 5.72 -19.44
N GLY A 20 0.78 5.39 -19.05
CA GLY A 20 1.10 5.13 -17.66
C GLY A 20 0.36 3.92 -17.07
N SER A 21 0.02 2.92 -17.91
CA SER A 21 -0.75 1.73 -17.53
C SER A 21 -2.16 2.05 -16.99
N LYS A 22 -2.72 3.20 -17.34
CA LYS A 22 -4.09 3.57 -16.98
C LYS A 22 -5.11 2.68 -17.66
N ASP A 23 -6.21 2.42 -16.95
CA ASP A 23 -7.37 1.76 -17.54
C ASP A 23 -7.98 2.59 -18.67
N THR A 24 -8.74 1.93 -19.54
CA THR A 24 -9.52 2.59 -20.60
C THR A 24 -10.99 2.33 -20.33
N PRO A 25 -11.62 3.10 -19.44
CA PRO A 25 -13.01 2.91 -19.05
C PRO A 25 -13.98 3.33 -20.17
N PRO A 26 -15.25 2.92 -20.10
CA PRO A 26 -16.28 3.32 -21.06
C PRO A 26 -16.39 4.83 -21.26
N SER A 27 -16.18 5.65 -20.22
CA SER A 27 -16.19 7.13 -20.30
C SER A 27 -15.18 7.67 -21.31
N SER A 28 -13.97 7.07 -21.37
CA SER A 28 -12.93 7.42 -22.35
C SER A 28 -13.35 7.05 -23.77
N ILE A 29 -13.96 5.86 -23.96
CA ILE A 29 -14.41 5.40 -25.28
C ILE A 29 -15.59 6.24 -25.78
N PHE A 30 -16.52 6.61 -24.89
CA PHE A 30 -17.61 7.52 -25.24
C PHE A 30 -17.09 8.92 -25.61
N ALA A 31 -16.05 9.41 -24.93
CA ALA A 31 -15.41 10.68 -25.29
C ALA A 31 -14.82 10.63 -26.71
N LEU A 32 -14.22 9.49 -27.10
CA LEU A 32 -13.74 9.25 -28.46
C LEU A 32 -14.88 9.34 -29.47
N PHE A 33 -15.99 8.62 -29.26
CA PHE A 33 -17.13 8.68 -30.21
C PHE A 33 -17.70 10.07 -30.31
N LYS A 34 -17.83 10.81 -29.19
CA LYS A 34 -18.28 12.20 -29.21
C LYS A 34 -17.32 13.14 -29.95
N GLU A 35 -16.04 12.87 -29.92
CA GLU A 35 -15.07 13.64 -30.73
C GLU A 35 -15.25 13.38 -32.21
N LEU A 36 -15.48 12.10 -32.59
CA LEU A 36 -15.69 11.70 -33.99
C LEU A 36 -17.04 12.18 -34.59
N GLU A 37 -18.00 12.55 -33.76
CA GLU A 37 -19.30 13.15 -34.20
C GLU A 37 -19.18 14.63 -34.61
N LYS A 38 -18.05 15.29 -34.33
CA LYS A 38 -17.83 16.68 -34.67
C LYS A 38 -17.56 16.85 -36.16
N ASP A 39 -17.97 17.97 -36.72
CA ASP A 39 -17.66 18.34 -38.11
C ASP A 39 -16.16 18.42 -38.39
N GLN A 40 -15.39 18.81 -37.38
CA GLN A 40 -13.94 18.90 -37.39
C GLN A 40 -13.35 18.22 -36.15
N PRO A 41 -13.23 16.90 -36.15
CA PRO A 41 -12.60 16.18 -35.03
C PRO A 41 -11.12 16.51 -34.94
N LYS A 42 -10.55 16.44 -33.71
CA LYS A 42 -9.11 16.59 -33.53
C LYS A 42 -8.36 15.52 -34.34
N GLU A 43 -7.36 15.93 -35.09
CA GLU A 43 -6.50 15.01 -35.84
C GLU A 43 -5.72 14.06 -34.91
N ARG A 44 -5.29 14.58 -33.75
CA ARG A 44 -4.59 13.83 -32.70
C ARG A 44 -5.16 14.17 -31.34
N PHE A 45 -5.29 13.16 -30.49
CA PHE A 45 -5.79 13.33 -29.12
C PHE A 45 -5.24 12.29 -28.17
N THR A 46 -5.45 12.50 -26.88
CA THR A 46 -5.14 11.57 -25.79
C THR A 46 -6.38 11.28 -24.96
N LEU A 47 -6.46 10.07 -24.41
CA LEU A 47 -7.52 9.60 -23.52
C LEU A 47 -6.94 9.18 -22.18
N GLY A 48 -7.71 9.37 -21.10
CA GLY A 48 -7.38 8.90 -19.76
C GLY A 48 -6.34 9.73 -19.00
N ILE A 49 -5.87 10.84 -19.57
CA ILE A 49 -4.96 11.80 -18.90
C ILE A 49 -5.48 13.22 -19.07
N THR A 50 -5.05 14.11 -18.19
CA THR A 50 -5.25 15.56 -18.32
C THR A 50 -3.97 16.18 -18.87
N ASP A 51 -3.92 16.37 -20.18
CA ASP A 51 -2.80 17.01 -20.86
C ASP A 51 -3.04 18.51 -20.96
N ASP A 52 -2.59 19.21 -19.96
CA ASP A 52 -2.65 20.68 -19.85
C ASP A 52 -1.42 21.37 -20.48
N VAL A 53 -0.48 20.59 -21.03
CA VAL A 53 0.72 21.08 -21.71
C VAL A 53 0.49 21.23 -23.20
N THR A 54 -0.06 20.19 -23.88
CA THR A 54 -0.30 20.22 -25.32
C THR A 54 -1.80 20.37 -25.68
N GLY A 55 -2.69 20.24 -24.70
CA GLY A 55 -4.13 20.40 -24.89
C GLY A 55 -4.79 19.30 -25.74
N LEU A 56 -4.15 18.14 -25.88
CA LEU A 56 -4.63 17.05 -26.72
C LEU A 56 -5.66 16.15 -26.04
N SER A 57 -5.83 16.23 -24.74
CA SER A 57 -6.77 15.36 -23.99
C SER A 57 -8.21 15.57 -24.44
N LEU A 58 -8.95 14.49 -24.53
CA LEU A 58 -10.40 14.50 -24.60
C LEU A 58 -10.95 14.35 -23.17
N PRO A 59 -11.88 15.21 -22.74
CA PRO A 59 -12.51 15.07 -21.42
C PRO A 59 -13.36 13.81 -21.37
N GLU A 60 -13.28 13.07 -20.31
CA GLU A 60 -14.15 11.92 -20.08
C GLU A 60 -15.61 12.32 -19.94
N VAL A 61 -16.50 11.46 -20.43
CA VAL A 61 -17.94 11.68 -20.31
C VAL A 61 -18.38 11.48 -18.86
N LYS A 62 -19.06 12.46 -18.31
CA LYS A 62 -19.62 12.42 -16.95
C LYS A 62 -21.14 12.67 -16.99
N PRO A 63 -21.96 11.90 -16.25
CA PRO A 63 -21.59 10.69 -15.51
C PRO A 63 -21.08 9.59 -16.45
N ALA A 64 -20.23 8.70 -15.92
CA ALA A 64 -19.71 7.59 -16.70
C ALA A 64 -20.85 6.69 -17.21
N PRO A 65 -20.83 6.28 -18.51
CA PRO A 65 -21.89 5.42 -19.06
C PRO A 65 -21.90 4.05 -18.37
N ILE A 66 -23.09 3.56 -18.04
CA ILE A 66 -23.29 2.21 -17.52
C ILE A 66 -23.30 1.25 -18.70
N THR A 67 -22.27 0.41 -18.80
CA THR A 67 -22.11 -0.58 -19.89
C THR A 67 -22.21 -2.01 -19.40
N ALA A 68 -22.23 -2.25 -18.09
CA ALA A 68 -22.51 -3.56 -17.51
C ALA A 68 -23.97 -3.97 -17.80
N ALA A 69 -24.19 -5.26 -18.06
CA ALA A 69 -25.53 -5.77 -18.25
C ALA A 69 -26.38 -5.54 -16.98
N ALA A 70 -27.66 -5.21 -17.16
CA ALA A 70 -28.58 -5.05 -16.04
C ALA A 70 -28.60 -6.29 -15.15
N GLY A 71 -28.52 -6.10 -13.82
CA GLY A 71 -28.43 -7.17 -12.83
C GLY A 71 -27.01 -7.68 -12.55
N THR A 72 -25.98 -7.12 -13.21
CA THR A 72 -24.59 -7.42 -12.84
C THR A 72 -24.26 -6.76 -11.51
N LYS A 73 -23.84 -7.55 -10.53
CA LYS A 73 -23.23 -7.08 -9.27
C LYS A 73 -21.75 -6.84 -9.46
N GLU A 74 -21.27 -5.68 -9.04
CA GLU A 74 -19.88 -5.26 -9.12
C GLU A 74 -19.31 -5.09 -7.71
N CYS A 75 -18.24 -5.81 -7.40
CA CYS A 75 -17.64 -5.84 -6.06
C CYS A 75 -16.14 -5.52 -6.15
N LYS A 76 -15.65 -4.67 -5.24
CA LYS A 76 -14.26 -4.22 -5.20
C LYS A 76 -13.67 -4.46 -3.82
N PHE A 77 -12.45 -5.00 -3.76
CA PHE A 77 -11.80 -5.35 -2.49
C PHE A 77 -10.40 -4.76 -2.45
N TRP A 78 -10.15 -3.97 -1.43
CA TRP A 78 -8.85 -3.37 -1.14
C TRP A 78 -8.15 -4.19 -0.07
N GLY A 79 -7.12 -4.91 -0.46
CA GLY A 79 -6.33 -5.78 0.39
C GLY A 79 -4.86 -5.43 0.39
N LEU A 80 -4.11 -6.09 1.26
CA LEU A 80 -2.67 -5.92 1.40
C LEU A 80 -1.94 -7.10 0.76
N GLY A 81 -0.87 -6.84 0.05
CA GLY A 81 -0.03 -7.89 -0.53
C GLY A 81 0.44 -8.88 0.53
N GLY A 82 0.02 -10.14 0.38
CA GLY A 82 0.32 -11.22 1.32
C GLY A 82 -0.72 -11.49 2.42
N ASP A 83 -1.80 -10.71 2.52
CA ASP A 83 -2.86 -10.89 3.52
C ASP A 83 -3.86 -12.03 3.20
N GLY A 84 -3.80 -12.58 1.99
CA GLY A 84 -4.70 -13.65 1.54
C GLY A 84 -5.99 -13.18 0.86
N THR A 85 -6.23 -11.86 0.75
CA THR A 85 -7.43 -11.28 0.10
C THR A 85 -7.62 -11.80 -1.32
N VAL A 86 -6.57 -11.78 -2.14
CA VAL A 86 -6.64 -12.27 -3.54
C VAL A 86 -7.00 -13.74 -3.60
N GLY A 87 -6.43 -14.56 -2.71
CA GLY A 87 -6.75 -16.00 -2.61
C GLY A 87 -8.22 -16.25 -2.23
N ALA A 88 -8.73 -15.52 -1.25
CA ALA A 88 -10.12 -15.58 -0.82
C ALA A 88 -11.07 -15.14 -1.96
N ASN A 89 -10.76 -14.08 -2.68
CA ASN A 89 -11.56 -13.61 -3.80
C ASN A 89 -11.56 -14.57 -4.99
N LYS A 90 -10.43 -15.21 -5.31
CA LYS A 90 -10.38 -16.31 -6.30
C LYS A 90 -11.28 -17.47 -5.88
N ASN A 91 -11.28 -17.82 -4.59
CA ASN A 91 -12.17 -18.87 -4.06
C ASN A 91 -13.64 -18.46 -4.13
N SER A 92 -13.97 -17.20 -3.83
CA SER A 92 -15.35 -16.68 -3.95
C SER A 92 -15.87 -16.77 -5.37
N VAL A 93 -15.09 -16.34 -6.36
CA VAL A 93 -15.44 -16.43 -7.79
C VAL A 93 -15.67 -17.89 -8.19
N LYS A 94 -14.81 -18.79 -7.70
CA LYS A 94 -14.96 -20.23 -7.97
C LYS A 94 -16.23 -20.81 -7.33
N ILE A 95 -16.52 -20.50 -6.07
CA ILE A 95 -17.75 -20.95 -5.39
C ILE A 95 -18.98 -20.48 -6.16
N ILE A 96 -19.05 -19.20 -6.53
CA ILE A 96 -20.20 -18.64 -7.25
C ILE A 96 -20.33 -19.29 -8.64
N GLY A 97 -19.24 -19.42 -9.39
CA GLY A 97 -19.25 -20.00 -10.72
C GLY A 97 -19.55 -21.50 -10.76
N ASP A 98 -19.08 -22.27 -9.75
CA ASP A 98 -19.29 -23.72 -9.70
C ASP A 98 -20.69 -24.10 -9.17
N HIS A 99 -21.36 -23.21 -8.40
CA HIS A 99 -22.58 -23.54 -7.66
C HIS A 99 -23.78 -22.65 -7.99
N THR A 100 -23.66 -21.76 -8.97
CA THR A 100 -24.78 -20.95 -9.49
C THR A 100 -24.73 -20.89 -11.01
N ASP A 101 -25.84 -20.51 -11.63
CA ASP A 101 -25.91 -20.26 -13.08
C ASP A 101 -25.36 -18.87 -13.48
N LYS A 102 -24.69 -18.17 -12.56
CA LYS A 102 -24.17 -16.83 -12.82
C LYS A 102 -22.89 -16.87 -13.66
N TYR A 103 -22.79 -15.92 -14.57
CA TYR A 103 -21.52 -15.57 -15.19
C TYR A 103 -20.65 -14.84 -14.16
N VAL A 104 -19.35 -15.15 -14.16
CA VAL A 104 -18.38 -14.58 -13.22
C VAL A 104 -17.19 -14.00 -13.97
N GLN A 105 -16.67 -12.88 -13.48
CA GLN A 105 -15.44 -12.27 -13.98
C GLN A 105 -14.63 -11.77 -12.79
N ALA A 106 -13.32 -11.95 -12.85
CA ALA A 106 -12.40 -11.42 -11.86
C ALA A 106 -11.17 -10.82 -12.52
N TYR A 107 -10.72 -9.70 -11.98
CA TYR A 107 -9.44 -9.10 -12.30
C TYR A 107 -8.74 -8.67 -11.01
N PHE A 108 -7.40 -8.84 -10.96
CA PHE A 108 -6.61 -8.54 -9.77
C PHE A 108 -5.52 -7.55 -10.14
N GLN A 109 -5.59 -6.38 -9.54
CA GLN A 109 -4.63 -5.30 -9.68
C GLN A 109 -3.63 -5.37 -8.54
N TYR A 110 -2.35 -5.19 -8.84
CA TYR A 110 -1.26 -5.29 -7.88
C TYR A 110 -0.39 -4.02 -7.92
N ASP A 111 0.09 -3.62 -6.75
CA ASP A 111 1.18 -2.66 -6.64
C ASP A 111 2.51 -3.32 -7.03
N SER A 112 3.51 -2.50 -7.36
CA SER A 112 4.90 -2.94 -7.59
C SER A 112 5.58 -3.44 -6.31
N LYS A 113 5.13 -3.02 -5.13
CA LYS A 113 5.63 -3.46 -3.84
C LYS A 113 5.24 -4.91 -3.55
N LYS A 114 6.22 -5.74 -3.13
CA LYS A 114 6.00 -7.17 -2.91
C LYS A 114 5.28 -7.46 -1.60
N THR A 115 5.68 -6.84 -0.50
CA THR A 115 5.02 -6.98 0.80
C THR A 115 4.40 -5.64 1.17
N GLY A 116 3.15 -5.68 1.62
CA GLY A 116 2.44 -4.48 2.00
C GLY A 116 2.07 -3.56 0.83
N GLY A 117 2.19 -4.03 -0.41
CA GLY A 117 1.63 -3.34 -1.57
C GLY A 117 0.12 -3.45 -1.63
N VAL A 118 -0.54 -2.47 -2.21
CA VAL A 118 -1.99 -2.48 -2.40
C VAL A 118 -2.38 -3.57 -3.39
N THR A 119 -3.42 -4.34 -3.07
CA THR A 119 -4.07 -5.24 -4.02
C THR A 119 -5.53 -4.83 -4.17
N ILE A 120 -6.02 -4.74 -5.40
CA ILE A 120 -7.41 -4.42 -5.66
C ILE A 120 -8.02 -5.55 -6.49
N SER A 121 -9.04 -6.20 -5.94
CA SER A 121 -9.77 -7.24 -6.65
C SER A 121 -11.07 -6.67 -7.19
N HIS A 122 -11.34 -6.88 -8.47
CA HIS A 122 -12.54 -6.48 -9.18
C HIS A 122 -13.33 -7.72 -9.54
N LEU A 123 -14.50 -7.93 -8.94
CA LEU A 123 -15.34 -9.09 -9.18
C LEU A 123 -16.69 -8.67 -9.75
N ARG A 124 -17.14 -9.34 -10.81
CA ARG A 124 -18.46 -9.17 -11.40
C ARG A 124 -19.21 -10.48 -11.43
N PHE A 125 -20.49 -10.40 -11.10
CA PHE A 125 -21.41 -11.55 -11.07
C PHE A 125 -22.74 -11.14 -11.71
N GLY A 126 -23.28 -11.95 -12.62
CA GLY A 126 -24.53 -11.62 -13.29
C GLY A 126 -25.18 -12.78 -14.03
N ASP A 127 -26.46 -12.64 -14.35
CA ASP A 127 -27.25 -13.65 -15.07
C ASP A 127 -27.06 -13.57 -16.59
N LYS A 128 -26.27 -12.61 -17.06
CA LYS A 128 -25.95 -12.41 -18.48
C LYS A 128 -24.43 -12.44 -18.67
N PRO A 129 -23.95 -12.80 -19.89
CA PRO A 129 -22.52 -12.77 -20.20
C PRO A 129 -21.87 -11.44 -19.87
N ILE A 130 -20.78 -11.46 -19.12
CA ILE A 130 -20.03 -10.26 -18.72
C ILE A 130 -18.99 -9.96 -19.79
N ARG A 131 -19.07 -8.75 -20.38
CA ARG A 131 -18.17 -8.27 -21.42
C ARG A 131 -17.59 -6.91 -21.03
N SER A 132 -16.95 -6.84 -19.83
CA SER A 132 -16.46 -5.62 -19.22
C SER A 132 -14.95 -5.72 -19.00
N PRO A 133 -14.09 -5.47 -20.03
CA PRO A 133 -12.64 -5.58 -19.94
C PRO A 133 -12.01 -4.30 -19.34
N TYR A 134 -12.60 -3.73 -18.30
CA TYR A 134 -12.17 -2.52 -17.60
C TYR A 134 -12.40 -2.66 -16.10
N TYR A 135 -11.71 -1.85 -15.32
CA TYR A 135 -11.83 -1.85 -13.86
C TYR A 135 -13.22 -1.41 -13.39
N ILE A 136 -13.60 -1.85 -12.20
CA ILE A 136 -14.82 -1.39 -11.54
C ILE A 136 -14.53 -0.02 -10.92
N ASN A 137 -15.25 0.99 -11.38
CA ASN A 137 -15.16 2.37 -10.86
C ASN A 137 -16.38 2.75 -10.03
N GLN A 138 -17.48 1.97 -10.13
CA GLN A 138 -18.71 2.12 -9.38
C GLN A 138 -19.18 0.72 -8.97
N ALA A 139 -19.05 0.40 -7.69
CA ALA A 139 -19.31 -0.94 -7.14
C ALA A 139 -20.57 -0.95 -6.27
N ASP A 140 -21.27 -2.07 -6.28
CA ASP A 140 -22.38 -2.33 -5.35
C ASP A 140 -21.86 -2.65 -3.93
N PHE A 141 -20.63 -3.21 -3.85
CA PHE A 141 -19.95 -3.57 -2.62
C PHE A 141 -18.45 -3.20 -2.71
N VAL A 142 -17.95 -2.49 -1.73
CA VAL A 142 -16.51 -2.21 -1.56
C VAL A 142 -16.07 -2.65 -0.17
N ALA A 143 -14.96 -3.38 -0.09
CA ALA A 143 -14.35 -3.79 1.16
C ALA A 143 -12.94 -3.22 1.32
N CYS A 144 -12.67 -2.61 2.48
CA CYS A 144 -11.35 -2.24 2.96
C CYS A 144 -10.86 -3.29 3.97
N HIS A 145 -9.93 -4.14 3.58
CA HIS A 145 -9.41 -5.22 4.43
C HIS A 145 -8.30 -4.77 5.38
N ASN A 146 -7.65 -3.63 5.09
CA ASN A 146 -6.58 -3.09 5.92
C ASN A 146 -6.93 -1.67 6.42
N PRO A 147 -7.09 -1.45 7.75
CA PRO A 147 -7.44 -0.16 8.30
C PRO A 147 -6.40 0.95 8.02
N ALA A 148 -5.12 0.59 7.78
CA ALA A 148 -4.09 1.58 7.41
C ALA A 148 -4.47 2.41 6.16
N TYR A 149 -5.26 1.85 5.25
CA TYR A 149 -5.71 2.58 4.05
C TYR A 149 -6.66 3.74 4.36
N ILE A 150 -7.40 3.65 5.46
CA ILE A 150 -8.23 4.77 5.97
C ILE A 150 -7.32 5.91 6.44
N HIS A 151 -6.26 5.59 7.23
CA HIS A 151 -5.28 6.59 7.68
C HIS A 151 -4.50 7.23 6.53
N MET A 152 -4.21 6.47 5.48
CA MET A 152 -3.55 6.97 4.27
C MET A 152 -4.46 7.85 3.40
N GLY A 153 -5.75 7.94 3.72
CA GLY A 153 -6.73 8.73 2.98
C GLY A 153 -7.00 8.21 1.57
N MET A 154 -6.90 6.88 1.35
CA MET A 154 -7.18 6.29 0.05
C MET A 154 -8.64 6.47 -0.37
N LYS A 155 -8.87 6.80 -1.63
CA LYS A 155 -10.20 7.03 -2.21
C LYS A 155 -10.90 5.71 -2.52
N MET A 156 -11.39 5.02 -1.50
CA MET A 156 -12.07 3.73 -1.64
C MET A 156 -13.59 3.87 -1.62
N VAL A 157 -14.11 4.74 -0.76
CA VAL A 157 -15.56 4.90 -0.59
C VAL A 157 -16.22 5.54 -1.80
N GLN A 158 -15.49 6.38 -2.54
CA GLN A 158 -15.95 7.00 -3.76
C GLN A 158 -16.22 6.02 -4.91
N ASP A 159 -15.69 4.79 -4.78
CA ASP A 159 -16.00 3.68 -5.69
C ASP A 159 -17.38 3.03 -5.43
N VAL A 160 -18.03 3.34 -4.32
CA VAL A 160 -19.33 2.75 -3.97
C VAL A 160 -20.46 3.49 -4.67
N LYS A 161 -21.35 2.76 -5.35
CA LYS A 161 -22.60 3.32 -5.93
C LYS A 161 -23.48 3.91 -4.82
N PRO A 162 -24.28 4.95 -5.09
CA PRO A 162 -25.28 5.42 -4.14
C PRO A 162 -26.17 4.28 -3.63
N GLY A 163 -26.32 4.19 -2.30
CA GLY A 163 -27.04 3.10 -1.62
C GLY A 163 -26.28 1.78 -1.53
N GLY A 164 -25.06 1.69 -2.07
CA GLY A 164 -24.21 0.51 -2.00
C GLY A 164 -23.59 0.28 -0.61
N VAL A 165 -22.78 -0.76 -0.49
CA VAL A 165 -22.18 -1.21 0.77
C VAL A 165 -20.69 -0.90 0.82
N PHE A 166 -20.25 -0.29 1.93
CA PHE A 166 -18.84 -0.14 2.28
C PHE A 166 -18.55 -0.87 3.58
N MET A 167 -17.62 -1.84 3.55
CA MET A 167 -17.19 -2.62 4.70
C MET A 167 -15.73 -2.36 5.04
N ILE A 168 -15.45 -2.12 6.32
CA ILE A 168 -14.08 -1.87 6.82
C ILE A 168 -13.71 -2.94 7.86
N ASN A 169 -12.57 -3.61 7.66
CA ASN A 169 -11.96 -4.44 8.69
C ASN A 169 -11.16 -3.56 9.65
N CYS A 170 -11.67 -3.34 10.85
CA CYS A 170 -11.00 -2.54 11.88
C CYS A 170 -11.43 -2.98 13.28
N GLN A 171 -10.67 -2.52 14.28
CA GLN A 171 -10.92 -2.77 15.70
C GLN A 171 -11.61 -1.55 16.37
N TRP A 172 -11.97 -0.53 15.59
CA TRP A 172 -12.50 0.75 16.08
C TRP A 172 -13.98 0.66 16.46
N SER A 173 -14.34 1.37 17.51
CA SER A 173 -15.73 1.74 17.79
C SER A 173 -16.26 2.69 16.71
N ASP A 174 -17.59 2.91 16.68
CA ASP A 174 -18.19 3.84 15.72
C ASP A 174 -17.68 5.28 15.90
N GLU A 175 -17.39 5.69 17.15
CA GLU A 175 -16.83 7.00 17.45
C GLU A 175 -15.40 7.12 16.93
N GLU A 176 -14.55 6.13 17.21
CA GLU A 176 -13.16 6.08 16.71
C GLU A 176 -13.13 6.02 15.18
N LEU A 177 -14.00 5.23 14.55
CA LEU A 177 -14.13 5.20 13.10
C LEU A 177 -14.43 6.59 12.55
N GLY A 178 -15.32 7.35 13.21
CA GLY A 178 -15.61 8.73 12.88
C GLY A 178 -14.41 9.67 13.00
N GLN A 179 -13.45 9.38 13.87
CA GLN A 179 -12.21 10.17 13.98
C GLN A 179 -11.19 9.80 12.88
N HIS A 180 -11.20 8.55 12.41
CA HIS A 180 -10.27 8.07 11.40
C HIS A 180 -10.68 8.37 9.96
N LEU A 181 -11.98 8.45 9.66
CA LEU A 181 -12.47 8.82 8.32
C LEU A 181 -12.25 10.31 8.06
N ASN A 182 -11.70 10.63 6.90
CA ASN A 182 -11.54 12.03 6.46
C ASN A 182 -12.90 12.68 6.09
N ALA A 183 -12.90 14.00 5.99
CA ALA A 183 -14.11 14.79 5.70
C ALA A 183 -14.75 14.41 4.36
N GLU A 184 -13.95 14.17 3.32
CA GLU A 184 -14.44 13.79 1.99
C GLU A 184 -15.17 12.44 2.03
N ALA A 185 -14.61 11.44 2.71
CA ALA A 185 -15.21 10.12 2.86
C ALA A 185 -16.52 10.18 3.67
N LYS A 186 -16.54 10.89 4.80
CA LYS A 186 -17.76 11.10 5.61
C LYS A 186 -18.87 11.72 4.79
N LYS A 187 -18.56 12.81 4.08
CA LYS A 187 -19.53 13.49 3.23
C LYS A 187 -20.08 12.58 2.14
N TYR A 188 -19.20 11.82 1.46
CA TYR A 188 -19.63 10.88 0.43
C TYR A 188 -20.58 9.81 0.98
N ILE A 189 -20.23 9.22 2.15
CA ILE A 189 -21.06 8.19 2.82
C ILE A 189 -22.46 8.73 3.12
N ALA A 190 -22.54 9.92 3.70
CA ALA A 190 -23.83 10.52 4.09
C ALA A 190 -24.66 10.94 2.87
N ASP A 191 -24.06 11.66 1.92
CA ASP A 191 -24.77 12.23 0.76
C ASP A 191 -25.28 11.15 -0.21
N ASN A 192 -24.60 10.00 -0.28
CA ASN A 192 -24.96 8.89 -1.16
C ASN A 192 -25.66 7.73 -0.44
N ASN A 193 -26.06 7.89 0.82
CA ASN A 193 -26.73 6.85 1.62
C ASN A 193 -25.97 5.51 1.62
N ILE A 194 -24.64 5.57 1.71
CA ILE A 194 -23.81 4.36 1.73
C ILE A 194 -24.09 3.55 3.00
N GLN A 195 -24.33 2.25 2.84
CA GLN A 195 -24.48 1.34 3.95
C GLN A 195 -23.11 0.98 4.50
N LEU A 196 -22.77 1.56 5.65
CA LEU A 196 -21.47 1.40 6.28
C LEU A 196 -21.48 0.23 7.25
N TYR A 197 -20.49 -0.66 7.14
CA TYR A 197 -20.29 -1.79 8.02
C TYR A 197 -18.84 -1.85 8.50
N THR A 198 -18.64 -2.33 9.74
CA THR A 198 -17.33 -2.71 10.25
C THR A 198 -17.32 -4.20 10.62
N ILE A 199 -16.12 -4.77 10.65
CA ILE A 199 -15.89 -6.12 11.16
C ILE A 199 -14.52 -6.15 11.83
N ASN A 200 -14.44 -6.65 13.07
CA ASN A 200 -13.17 -6.90 13.74
C ASN A 200 -12.70 -8.34 13.47
N ALA A 201 -12.23 -8.57 12.23
CA ALA A 201 -11.71 -9.88 11.84
C ALA A 201 -10.34 -10.19 12.46
N ILE A 202 -9.61 -9.16 12.92
CA ILE A 202 -8.27 -9.31 13.52
C ILE A 202 -8.37 -10.05 14.85
N ASP A 203 -9.17 -9.53 15.79
CA ASP A 203 -9.32 -10.15 17.10
C ASP A 203 -10.02 -11.51 17.00
N LYS A 204 -11.00 -11.63 16.09
CA LYS A 204 -11.66 -12.92 15.84
C LYS A 204 -10.68 -13.97 15.31
N ALA A 205 -9.77 -13.63 14.44
CA ALA A 205 -8.74 -14.55 13.96
C ALA A 205 -7.79 -14.98 15.09
N ILE A 206 -7.44 -14.07 16.00
CA ILE A 206 -6.61 -14.36 17.17
C ILE A 206 -7.38 -15.30 18.15
N GLU A 207 -8.63 -15.00 18.48
CA GLU A 207 -9.49 -15.81 19.36
C GLU A 207 -9.64 -17.27 18.85
N ILE A 208 -9.76 -17.45 17.54
CA ILE A 208 -9.92 -18.77 16.90
C ILE A 208 -8.57 -19.52 16.81
N GLY A 209 -7.45 -18.83 16.98
CA GLY A 209 -6.11 -19.41 16.85
C GLY A 209 -5.52 -19.31 15.43
N MET A 210 -6.13 -18.53 14.55
CA MET A 210 -5.65 -18.30 13.18
C MET A 210 -4.56 -17.22 13.08
N GLY A 211 -4.24 -16.54 14.20
CA GLY A 211 -3.27 -15.45 14.24
C GLY A 211 -3.69 -14.28 13.33
N LYS A 212 -2.89 -13.97 12.32
CA LYS A 212 -3.13 -12.84 11.40
C LYS A 212 -4.02 -13.17 10.19
N ARG A 213 -4.58 -14.38 10.10
CA ARG A 213 -5.30 -14.84 8.91
C ARG A 213 -6.78 -14.46 8.97
N THR A 214 -7.10 -13.26 8.52
CA THR A 214 -8.45 -12.69 8.50
C THR A 214 -9.24 -13.01 7.23
N ASN A 215 -8.59 -13.45 6.18
CA ASN A 215 -9.15 -13.58 4.83
C ASN A 215 -10.41 -14.47 4.76
N THR A 216 -10.47 -15.57 5.51
CA THR A 216 -11.64 -16.46 5.53
C THR A 216 -12.84 -15.79 6.22
N ILE A 217 -12.61 -15.06 7.31
CA ILE A 217 -13.63 -14.28 8.03
C ILE A 217 -14.21 -13.21 7.10
N LEU A 218 -13.34 -12.45 6.43
CA LEU A 218 -13.73 -11.37 5.51
C LEU A 218 -14.45 -11.90 4.26
N GLN A 219 -14.08 -13.08 3.77
CA GLN A 219 -14.77 -13.76 2.67
C GLN A 219 -16.20 -14.12 3.05
N SER A 220 -16.42 -14.62 4.26
CA SER A 220 -17.75 -14.96 4.76
C SER A 220 -18.63 -13.71 4.92
N ALA A 221 -18.06 -12.63 5.48
CA ALA A 221 -18.73 -11.34 5.57
C ALA A 221 -19.15 -10.80 4.20
N PHE A 222 -18.29 -10.95 3.18
CA PHE A 222 -18.63 -10.59 1.80
C PHE A 222 -19.86 -11.32 1.31
N PHE A 223 -19.93 -12.64 1.45
CA PHE A 223 -21.11 -13.41 0.99
C PHE A 223 -22.40 -12.95 1.65
N LYS A 224 -22.37 -12.59 2.94
CA LYS A 224 -23.52 -12.08 3.66
C LYS A 224 -23.97 -10.70 3.18
N LEU A 225 -23.01 -9.78 2.94
CA LEU A 225 -23.33 -8.39 2.63
C LEU A 225 -23.57 -8.14 1.13
N ALA A 226 -22.90 -8.85 0.25
CA ALA A 226 -23.04 -8.69 -1.19
C ALA A 226 -24.28 -9.39 -1.77
N ASP A 227 -24.91 -10.29 -1.03
CA ASP A 227 -26.14 -10.97 -1.42
C ASP A 227 -26.08 -11.55 -2.85
N VAL A 228 -25.01 -12.33 -3.11
CA VAL A 228 -24.77 -12.95 -4.43
C VAL A 228 -25.46 -14.30 -4.53
N MET A 229 -25.58 -15.01 -3.40
CA MET A 229 -26.26 -16.31 -3.24
C MET A 229 -26.77 -16.45 -1.80
N PRO A 230 -27.69 -17.39 -1.50
CA PRO A 230 -28.14 -17.66 -0.14
C PRO A 230 -26.98 -17.91 0.81
N ILE A 231 -26.96 -17.25 1.97
CA ILE A 231 -25.81 -17.27 2.90
C ILE A 231 -25.54 -18.68 3.44
N GLU A 232 -26.56 -19.47 3.69
CA GLU A 232 -26.44 -20.86 4.17
C GLU A 232 -25.69 -21.73 3.15
N ASP A 233 -26.00 -21.55 1.86
CA ASP A 233 -25.32 -22.24 0.76
C ASP A 233 -23.87 -21.78 0.65
N ALA A 234 -23.62 -20.48 0.70
CA ALA A 234 -22.28 -19.92 0.65
C ALA A 234 -21.40 -20.46 1.80
N VAL A 235 -21.91 -20.45 3.04
CA VAL A 235 -21.22 -21.01 4.22
C VAL A 235 -20.90 -22.49 4.03
N ASN A 236 -21.87 -23.28 3.53
CA ASN A 236 -21.68 -24.70 3.27
C ASN A 236 -20.57 -24.94 2.22
N PHE A 237 -20.60 -24.22 1.10
CA PHE A 237 -19.58 -24.35 0.05
C PHE A 237 -18.20 -23.87 0.52
N MET A 238 -18.14 -22.81 1.32
CA MET A 238 -16.88 -22.37 1.94
C MET A 238 -16.32 -23.44 2.88
N LYS A 239 -17.14 -24.08 3.70
CA LYS A 239 -16.73 -25.17 4.60
C LYS A 239 -16.23 -26.39 3.81
N GLN A 240 -16.88 -26.75 2.71
CA GLN A 240 -16.42 -27.82 1.81
C GLN A 240 -15.08 -27.46 1.15
N ALA A 241 -14.91 -26.21 0.68
CA ALA A 241 -13.66 -25.74 0.11
C ALA A 241 -12.50 -25.75 1.14
N ALA A 242 -12.77 -25.39 2.38
CA ALA A 242 -11.83 -25.46 3.49
C ALA A 242 -11.42 -26.90 3.78
N GLN A 243 -12.38 -27.85 3.84
CA GLN A 243 -12.11 -29.27 4.01
C GLN A 243 -11.21 -29.82 2.89
N LYS A 244 -11.49 -29.47 1.64
CA LYS A 244 -10.68 -29.87 0.49
C LYS A 244 -9.26 -29.31 0.53
N SER A 245 -9.11 -28.04 0.95
CA SER A 245 -7.82 -27.33 0.94
C SER A 245 -6.93 -27.71 2.12
N TYR A 246 -7.52 -27.93 3.29
CA TYR A 246 -6.81 -28.10 4.55
C TYR A 246 -6.92 -29.49 5.17
N GLY A 247 -7.75 -30.39 4.67
CA GLY A 247 -7.94 -31.73 5.23
C GLY A 247 -6.65 -32.54 5.39
N LYS A 248 -5.67 -32.35 4.49
CA LYS A 248 -4.34 -32.98 4.59
C LYS A 248 -3.45 -32.38 5.70
N LYS A 249 -3.79 -31.21 6.23
CA LYS A 249 -3.04 -30.50 7.29
C LYS A 249 -3.53 -30.85 8.70
N GLY A 250 -4.60 -31.62 8.82
CA GLY A 250 -5.23 -32.05 10.05
C GLY A 250 -6.63 -31.45 10.23
N GLN A 251 -7.48 -32.20 10.95
CA GLN A 251 -8.87 -31.82 11.21
C GLN A 251 -8.96 -30.53 12.04
N ASP A 252 -8.05 -30.30 12.96
CA ASP A 252 -8.00 -29.08 13.77
C ASP A 252 -7.90 -27.82 12.91
N VAL A 253 -7.12 -27.87 11.82
CA VAL A 253 -6.96 -26.76 10.88
C VAL A 253 -8.27 -26.52 10.11
N VAL A 254 -8.99 -27.58 9.73
CA VAL A 254 -10.28 -27.47 9.07
C VAL A 254 -11.30 -26.82 10.00
N GLU A 255 -11.39 -27.28 11.23
CA GLU A 255 -12.34 -26.76 12.24
C GLU A 255 -12.07 -25.29 12.57
N MET A 256 -10.79 -24.86 12.65
CA MET A 256 -10.45 -23.46 12.78
C MET A 256 -11.00 -22.62 11.61
N ASN A 257 -10.87 -23.13 10.37
CA ASN A 257 -11.42 -22.44 9.20
C ASN A 257 -12.96 -22.42 9.22
N TRP A 258 -13.62 -23.48 9.67
CA TRP A 258 -15.07 -23.47 9.83
C TRP A 258 -15.54 -22.45 10.85
N LYS A 259 -14.89 -22.38 12.02
CA LYS A 259 -15.17 -21.34 13.02
C LYS A 259 -14.95 -19.92 12.45
N ALA A 260 -13.92 -19.72 11.63
CA ALA A 260 -13.66 -18.44 10.98
C ALA A 260 -14.78 -18.07 9.97
N ILE A 261 -15.31 -19.04 9.23
CA ILE A 261 -16.43 -18.83 8.32
C ILE A 261 -17.68 -18.39 9.09
N ASP A 262 -18.02 -19.09 10.17
CA ASP A 262 -19.18 -18.75 11.00
C ASP A 262 -19.00 -17.36 11.65
N ALA A 263 -17.82 -17.11 12.23
CA ALA A 263 -17.50 -15.81 12.84
C ALA A 263 -17.61 -14.64 11.86
N GLY A 264 -17.28 -14.83 10.57
CA GLY A 264 -17.41 -13.78 9.55
C GLY A 264 -18.85 -13.41 9.24
N VAL A 265 -19.80 -14.35 9.41
CA VAL A 265 -21.23 -14.05 9.30
C VAL A 265 -21.76 -13.28 10.51
N ASP A 266 -21.28 -13.64 11.73
CA ASP A 266 -21.85 -13.14 12.98
C ASP A 266 -21.22 -11.83 13.46
N ALA A 267 -19.95 -11.56 13.09
CA ALA A 267 -19.18 -10.41 13.61
C ALA A 267 -19.40 -9.11 12.83
N ILE A 268 -20.29 -9.07 11.84
CA ILE A 268 -20.58 -7.87 11.06
C ILE A 268 -21.37 -6.89 11.92
N HIS A 269 -20.88 -5.66 12.01
CA HIS A 269 -21.53 -4.56 12.70
C HIS A 269 -21.97 -3.49 11.69
N LYS A 270 -23.24 -3.10 11.71
CA LYS A 270 -23.76 -1.99 10.92
C LYS A 270 -23.56 -0.69 11.66
N VAL A 271 -22.90 0.26 11.03
CA VAL A 271 -22.65 1.59 11.59
C VAL A 271 -23.81 2.52 11.28
N ASP A 272 -24.34 3.17 12.31
CA ASP A 272 -25.33 4.24 12.13
C ASP A 272 -24.60 5.52 11.71
N VAL A 273 -24.76 5.91 10.45
CA VAL A 273 -24.11 7.09 9.87
C VAL A 273 -24.68 8.37 10.48
N PRO A 274 -23.85 9.19 11.19
CA PRO A 274 -24.34 10.42 11.79
C PRO A 274 -24.77 11.44 10.73
N ALA A 275 -25.90 12.13 10.96
CA ALA A 275 -26.37 13.20 10.04
C ALA A 275 -25.35 14.34 9.90
N SER A 276 -24.50 14.56 10.88
CA SER A 276 -23.41 15.56 10.83
C SER A 276 -22.38 15.29 9.73
N TRP A 277 -22.28 14.05 9.23
CA TRP A 277 -21.33 13.70 8.18
C TRP A 277 -21.68 14.30 6.81
N SER A 278 -22.88 14.80 6.60
CA SER A 278 -23.19 15.59 5.39
C SER A 278 -22.48 16.95 5.36
N ASN A 279 -22.11 17.47 6.54
CA ASN A 279 -21.33 18.70 6.68
C ASN A 279 -20.21 18.48 7.71
N PRO A 280 -19.22 17.62 7.40
CA PRO A 280 -18.18 17.27 8.34
C PRO A 280 -17.26 18.46 8.59
N GLU A 281 -16.62 18.48 9.77
CA GLU A 281 -15.50 19.40 10.01
C GLU A 281 -14.37 19.14 9.00
N ALA A 282 -13.67 20.21 8.61
CA ALA A 282 -12.53 20.09 7.72
C ALA A 282 -11.42 19.25 8.36
N ASP A 283 -10.75 18.43 7.55
CA ASP A 283 -9.60 17.69 8.01
C ASP A 283 -8.50 18.62 8.53
N PRO A 284 -7.71 18.20 9.53
CA PRO A 284 -6.58 18.98 10.00
C PRO A 284 -5.58 19.22 8.86
N ALA A 285 -4.91 20.37 8.90
CA ALA A 285 -3.89 20.68 7.92
C ALA A 285 -2.82 19.56 7.85
N PRO A 286 -2.36 19.17 6.65
CA PRO A 286 -1.32 18.17 6.51
C PRO A 286 -0.09 18.55 7.33
N LYS A 287 0.50 17.57 8.02
CA LYS A 287 1.72 17.76 8.79
C LYS A 287 2.82 18.35 7.90
N ALA A 288 3.53 19.37 8.38
CA ALA A 288 4.65 19.94 7.66
C ALA A 288 5.73 18.86 7.44
N LEU A 289 6.19 18.73 6.19
CA LEU A 289 7.32 17.87 5.85
C LEU A 289 8.62 18.67 6.01
N THR A 290 9.64 17.98 6.51
CA THR A 290 11.02 18.50 6.62
C THR A 290 11.90 17.73 5.64
N GLY A 291 12.89 18.40 5.05
CA GLY A 291 13.79 17.77 4.08
C GLY A 291 14.27 18.76 3.03
N ARG A 292 14.94 18.26 2.00
CA ARG A 292 15.36 19.07 0.85
C ARG A 292 14.14 19.64 0.14
N PRO A 293 14.11 20.93 -0.23
CA PRO A 293 12.92 21.57 -0.80
C PRO A 293 12.37 20.86 -2.05
N GLU A 294 13.25 20.44 -2.95
CA GLU A 294 12.89 19.73 -4.20
C GLU A 294 12.25 18.38 -3.90
N LEU A 295 12.79 17.63 -2.93
CA LEU A 295 12.24 16.35 -2.49
C LEU A 295 10.87 16.55 -1.83
N VAL A 296 10.72 17.53 -0.94
CA VAL A 296 9.44 17.84 -0.29
C VAL A 296 8.39 18.23 -1.33
N LYS A 297 8.77 19.02 -2.33
CA LYS A 297 7.89 19.36 -3.45
C LYS A 297 7.45 18.11 -4.21
N GLN A 298 8.37 17.23 -4.60
CA GLN A 298 8.06 15.95 -5.29
C GLN A 298 7.09 15.09 -4.47
N ILE A 299 7.30 15.00 -3.15
CA ILE A 299 6.45 14.23 -2.26
C ILE A 299 5.02 14.80 -2.28
N ARG A 300 4.86 16.11 -2.08
CA ARG A 300 3.54 16.75 -2.04
C ARG A 300 2.81 16.68 -3.38
N ASP A 301 3.52 17.01 -4.45
CA ASP A 301 2.90 17.22 -5.76
C ASP A 301 2.65 15.89 -6.51
N VAL A 302 3.45 14.84 -6.25
CA VAL A 302 3.41 13.61 -7.03
C VAL A 302 3.23 12.37 -6.14
N MET A 303 4.12 12.17 -5.16
CA MET A 303 4.14 10.92 -4.39
C MET A 303 2.89 10.73 -3.53
N GLU A 304 2.46 11.73 -2.79
CA GLU A 304 1.28 11.62 -1.92
C GLU A 304 -0.02 11.35 -2.69
N PRO A 305 -0.32 12.03 -3.82
CA PRO A 305 -1.48 11.68 -4.65
C PRO A 305 -1.41 10.24 -5.16
N ILE A 306 -0.24 9.79 -5.65
CA ILE A 306 -0.07 8.42 -6.14
C ILE A 306 -0.25 7.41 -4.98
N ALA A 307 0.32 7.68 -3.80
CA ALA A 307 0.20 6.81 -2.63
C ALA A 307 -1.26 6.67 -2.14
N ARG A 308 -2.08 7.71 -2.31
CA ARG A 308 -3.53 7.67 -2.02
C ARG A 308 -4.37 7.06 -3.15
N MET A 309 -3.75 6.51 -4.20
CA MET A 309 -4.43 5.99 -5.39
C MET A 309 -5.24 7.05 -6.15
N ASP A 310 -4.79 8.32 -6.08
CA ASP A 310 -5.35 9.48 -6.76
C ASP A 310 -4.42 10.03 -7.86
N GLY A 311 -3.47 9.21 -8.32
CA GLY A 311 -2.51 9.60 -9.36
C GLY A 311 -3.16 10.00 -10.68
N ASP A 312 -4.37 9.53 -10.95
CA ASP A 312 -5.14 9.89 -12.16
C ASP A 312 -5.61 11.36 -12.14
N SER A 313 -5.64 12.02 -10.99
CA SER A 313 -5.94 13.45 -10.88
C SER A 313 -4.79 14.35 -11.33
N LEU A 314 -3.56 13.82 -11.40
CA LEU A 314 -2.37 14.59 -11.75
C LEU A 314 -2.35 14.94 -13.25
N PRO A 315 -2.25 16.25 -13.59
CA PRO A 315 -2.09 16.67 -14.98
C PRO A 315 -0.65 16.41 -15.48
N VAL A 316 -0.45 16.45 -16.79
CA VAL A 316 0.86 16.25 -17.43
C VAL A 316 1.89 17.27 -16.93
N SER A 317 1.46 18.50 -16.63
CA SER A 317 2.35 19.55 -16.09
C SER A 317 3.04 19.15 -14.77
N SER A 318 2.42 18.28 -13.96
CA SER A 318 3.04 17.76 -12.73
C SER A 318 4.34 17.00 -12.97
N PHE A 319 4.58 16.49 -14.20
CA PHE A 319 5.72 15.67 -14.57
C PHE A 319 6.73 16.38 -15.50
N VAL A 320 6.47 17.62 -15.90
CA VAL A 320 7.35 18.37 -16.83
C VAL A 320 8.77 18.54 -16.27
N ALA A 321 8.90 18.78 -14.97
CA ALA A 321 10.21 18.88 -14.32
C ALA A 321 11.01 17.58 -14.38
N ASN A 322 10.35 16.45 -14.54
CA ASN A 322 10.95 15.11 -14.58
C ASN A 322 10.93 14.50 -16.00
N ALA A 323 10.76 15.33 -17.05
CA ALA A 323 10.64 14.87 -18.44
C ALA A 323 11.88 14.10 -18.95
N ASN A 324 13.05 14.34 -18.36
CA ASN A 324 14.29 13.62 -18.60
C ASN A 324 14.41 12.28 -17.82
N GLY A 325 13.42 11.95 -16.97
CA GLY A 325 13.41 10.75 -16.12
C GLY A 325 14.17 10.89 -14.80
N GLU A 326 14.68 12.07 -14.46
CA GLU A 326 15.33 12.32 -13.17
C GLU A 326 14.32 12.57 -12.05
N TRP A 327 14.54 11.91 -10.90
CA TRP A 327 13.72 12.02 -9.70
C TRP A 327 14.59 12.20 -8.47
N GLU A 328 14.08 12.97 -7.49
CA GLU A 328 14.75 13.14 -6.22
C GLU A 328 14.84 11.84 -5.43
N GLN A 329 16.03 11.58 -4.88
CA GLN A 329 16.28 10.41 -4.05
C GLN A 329 15.79 10.62 -2.60
N GLY A 330 15.44 9.51 -1.92
CA GLY A 330 15.05 9.50 -0.51
C GLY A 330 13.54 9.62 -0.26
N ALA A 331 12.72 9.56 -1.31
CA ALA A 331 11.26 9.68 -1.19
C ALA A 331 10.62 8.53 -0.39
N SER A 332 11.19 7.32 -0.40
CA SER A 332 10.68 6.18 0.36
C SER A 332 10.61 6.41 1.87
N ALA A 333 11.45 7.30 2.42
CA ALA A 333 11.43 7.65 3.84
C ALA A 333 10.13 8.34 4.29
N TYR A 334 9.35 8.87 3.36
CA TYR A 334 8.11 9.60 3.64
C TYR A 334 6.84 8.75 3.46
N GLU A 335 6.95 7.52 2.97
CA GLU A 335 5.78 6.67 2.76
C GLU A 335 5.08 6.28 4.07
N LYS A 336 5.86 5.88 5.09
CA LYS A 336 5.35 5.51 6.43
C LYS A 336 4.12 4.60 6.38
N ARG A 337 4.21 3.48 5.64
CA ARG A 337 3.06 2.64 5.27
C ARG A 337 2.36 1.94 6.44
N GLY A 338 3.05 1.71 7.57
CA GLY A 338 2.48 1.11 8.77
C GLY A 338 1.89 -0.29 8.59
N THR A 339 2.44 -1.11 7.68
CA THR A 339 1.81 -2.36 7.26
C THR A 339 2.11 -3.56 8.18
N ALA A 340 3.11 -3.47 9.06
CA ALA A 340 3.45 -4.54 9.97
C ALA A 340 2.49 -4.61 11.16
N VAL A 341 1.94 -5.78 11.45
CA VAL A 341 1.12 -5.99 12.66
C VAL A 341 1.98 -5.98 13.92
N ASN A 342 3.17 -6.61 13.85
CA ASN A 342 4.15 -6.61 14.94
C ASN A 342 5.48 -6.05 14.44
N VAL A 343 6.14 -5.28 15.31
CA VAL A 343 7.42 -4.64 15.06
C VAL A 343 8.40 -4.97 16.20
N PRO A 344 9.72 -4.84 15.97
CA PRO A 344 10.70 -5.13 17.02
C PRO A 344 10.69 -4.07 18.13
N GLU A 345 10.59 -4.53 19.37
CA GLU A 345 10.93 -3.76 20.56
C GLU A 345 12.36 -4.10 21.00
N TRP A 346 13.16 -3.08 21.31
CA TRP A 346 14.53 -3.23 21.77
C TRP A 346 14.65 -3.09 23.29
N ASP A 347 15.28 -4.11 23.93
CA ASP A 347 15.67 -4.11 25.34
C ASP A 347 17.14 -3.70 25.48
N ALA A 348 17.38 -2.47 25.91
CA ALA A 348 18.72 -1.92 26.09
C ALA A 348 19.56 -2.68 27.12
N ALA A 349 18.92 -3.26 28.16
CA ALA A 349 19.61 -3.94 29.25
C ALA A 349 20.21 -5.30 28.81
N LYS A 350 19.54 -6.00 27.88
CA LYS A 350 19.99 -7.27 27.32
C LYS A 350 20.93 -7.12 26.12
N CYS A 351 20.92 -5.96 25.47
CA CYS A 351 21.66 -5.75 24.25
C CYS A 351 23.17 -5.71 24.48
N VAL A 352 23.94 -6.36 23.61
CA VAL A 352 25.42 -6.34 23.64
C VAL A 352 26.05 -5.41 22.59
N GLY A 353 25.24 -4.76 21.74
CA GLY A 353 25.72 -3.81 20.72
C GLY A 353 26.40 -4.46 19.52
N CYS A 354 26.10 -5.72 19.20
CA CYS A 354 26.74 -6.44 18.09
C CYS A 354 26.26 -6.02 16.69
N ASN A 355 25.17 -5.27 16.58
CA ASN A 355 24.57 -4.75 15.34
C ASN A 355 24.08 -5.81 14.34
N GLN A 356 24.01 -7.10 14.71
CA GLN A 356 23.53 -8.16 13.81
C GLN A 356 22.09 -7.91 13.34
N CYS A 357 21.23 -7.37 14.21
CA CYS A 357 19.85 -7.03 13.87
C CYS A 357 19.75 -5.97 12.76
N ALA A 358 20.61 -4.95 12.82
CA ALA A 358 20.70 -3.95 11.77
C ALA A 358 21.29 -4.54 10.48
N PHE A 359 22.31 -5.40 10.63
CA PHE A 359 23.00 -6.05 9.50
C PHE A 359 22.07 -6.89 8.64
N VAL A 360 21.13 -7.63 9.22
CA VAL A 360 20.18 -8.46 8.45
C VAL A 360 18.93 -7.72 8.00
N CYS A 361 18.69 -6.50 8.48
CA CYS A 361 17.47 -5.77 8.15
C CYS A 361 17.43 -5.35 6.68
N SER A 362 16.55 -5.96 5.91
CA SER A 362 16.36 -5.71 4.47
C SER A 362 15.93 -4.28 4.15
N HIS A 363 15.24 -3.62 5.09
CA HIS A 363 14.57 -2.33 4.87
C HIS A 363 15.22 -1.17 5.64
N ALA A 364 16.34 -1.43 6.35
CA ALA A 364 17.03 -0.41 7.16
C ALA A 364 16.14 0.27 8.23
N THR A 365 15.18 -0.47 8.79
CA THR A 365 14.22 0.04 9.78
C THR A 365 14.68 -0.10 11.21
N ILE A 366 15.75 -0.83 11.47
CA ILE A 366 16.42 -0.95 12.77
C ILE A 366 17.88 -0.54 12.58
N ARG A 367 18.32 0.52 13.28
CA ARG A 367 19.63 1.16 13.08
C ARG A 367 20.30 1.49 14.40
N PRO A 368 21.61 1.22 14.55
CA PRO A 368 22.38 1.65 15.70
C PRO A 368 22.87 3.09 15.53
N PHE A 369 22.86 3.84 16.62
CA PHE A 369 23.41 5.19 16.69
C PHE A 369 24.31 5.35 17.92
N GLN A 370 25.29 6.26 17.81
CA GLN A 370 26.19 6.66 18.88
C GLN A 370 25.93 8.12 19.21
N LEU A 371 25.42 8.39 20.41
CA LEU A 371 25.01 9.72 20.84
C LEU A 371 25.99 10.27 21.88
N THR A 372 26.33 11.54 21.79
CA THR A 372 26.95 12.29 22.89
C THR A 372 25.92 12.52 24.02
N ALA A 373 26.38 12.99 25.16
CA ALA A 373 25.49 13.31 26.27
C ALA A 373 24.44 14.40 25.88
N ASP A 374 24.88 15.40 25.14
CA ASP A 374 24.02 16.51 24.70
C ASP A 374 23.01 16.05 23.65
N GLU A 375 23.43 15.21 22.69
CA GLU A 375 22.53 14.63 21.69
C GLU A 375 21.49 13.72 22.36
N LEU A 376 21.85 12.97 23.39
CA LEU A 376 20.91 12.15 24.14
C LEU A 376 19.95 13.00 24.96
N ALA A 377 20.42 14.10 25.55
CA ALA A 377 19.58 15.01 26.32
C ALA A 377 18.55 15.73 25.44
N ALA A 378 18.87 15.97 24.15
CA ALA A 378 17.98 16.56 23.18
C ALA A 378 17.02 15.54 22.50
N ALA A 379 17.25 14.24 22.69
CA ALA A 379 16.44 13.19 22.10
C ALA A 379 15.06 13.10 22.78
N PRO A 380 14.05 12.53 22.09
CA PRO A 380 12.74 12.27 22.70
C PRO A 380 12.85 11.53 24.05
N ALA A 381 12.00 11.86 25.01
CA ALA A 381 12.08 11.37 26.38
C ALA A 381 12.05 9.83 26.50
N GLN A 382 11.37 9.15 25.57
CA GLN A 382 11.28 7.69 25.51
C GLN A 382 12.52 7.00 24.93
N THR A 383 13.59 7.74 24.59
CA THR A 383 14.82 7.17 24.00
C THR A 383 15.54 6.27 25.01
N LYS A 384 15.52 4.97 24.72
CA LYS A 384 16.28 3.99 25.48
C LYS A 384 17.76 4.04 25.04
N SER A 385 18.72 3.94 25.98
CA SER A 385 20.14 3.92 25.66
C SER A 385 20.91 2.97 26.56
N ARG A 386 22.12 2.62 26.15
CA ARG A 386 23.08 1.87 26.97
C ARG A 386 24.51 2.40 26.73
N ASP A 387 25.46 1.91 27.54
CA ASP A 387 26.87 2.22 27.30
C ASP A 387 27.35 1.60 25.98
N ASN A 388 28.10 2.38 25.22
CA ASN A 388 28.63 1.96 23.93
C ASN A 388 30.04 1.40 24.07
N LYS A 389 30.16 0.08 24.22
CA LYS A 389 31.48 -0.57 24.27
C LYS A 389 31.90 -0.99 22.85
N PRO A 390 33.14 -0.73 22.40
CA PRO A 390 34.28 -0.19 23.18
C PRO A 390 34.38 1.35 23.22
N ALA A 391 33.51 2.12 22.58
CA ALA A 391 33.54 3.59 22.52
C ALA A 391 32.71 4.20 23.65
N ASN A 392 33.22 4.12 24.89
CA ASN A 392 32.48 4.49 26.11
C ASN A 392 32.16 6.00 26.23
N GLU A 393 32.77 6.83 25.41
CA GLU A 393 32.49 8.26 25.30
C GLU A 393 31.10 8.58 24.73
N TYR A 394 30.45 7.60 24.12
CA TYR A 394 29.12 7.72 23.53
C TYR A 394 28.12 6.78 24.19
N LYS A 395 26.84 7.11 24.11
CA LYS A 395 25.72 6.20 24.41
C LYS A 395 25.25 5.50 23.14
N PHE A 396 24.96 4.22 23.27
CA PHE A 396 24.42 3.40 22.19
C PHE A 396 22.88 3.42 22.22
N VAL A 397 22.27 3.70 21.08
CA VAL A 397 20.83 3.65 20.85
C VAL A 397 20.57 2.73 19.66
N MET A 398 19.63 1.79 19.80
CA MET A 398 19.09 1.02 18.68
C MET A 398 17.70 1.59 18.36
N ALA A 399 17.62 2.41 17.34
CA ALA A 399 16.37 3.03 16.91
C ALA A 399 15.61 2.13 15.92
N VAL A 400 14.30 2.06 16.06
CA VAL A 400 13.39 1.30 15.21
C VAL A 400 12.37 2.22 14.59
N SER A 401 12.15 2.12 13.27
CA SER A 401 11.02 2.74 12.60
C SER A 401 9.84 1.76 12.53
N PRO A 402 8.82 1.87 13.37
CA PRO A 402 7.68 0.98 13.35
C PRO A 402 6.83 1.13 12.08
N LEU A 403 6.72 2.34 11.53
CA LEU A 403 5.92 2.61 10.34
C LEU A 403 6.55 2.10 9.03
N ASP A 404 7.87 1.93 8.99
CA ASP A 404 8.58 1.42 7.82
C ASP A 404 8.92 -0.08 7.95
N CYS A 405 8.74 -0.67 9.15
CA CYS A 405 9.01 -2.07 9.41
C CYS A 405 8.02 -2.98 8.67
N MET A 406 8.54 -4.09 8.10
CA MET A 406 7.74 -5.10 7.38
C MET A 406 7.37 -6.31 8.25
N GLY A 407 7.76 -6.33 9.53
CA GLY A 407 7.38 -7.38 10.48
C GLY A 407 7.95 -8.78 10.20
N CYS A 408 9.07 -8.89 9.47
CA CYS A 408 9.65 -10.18 9.07
C CYS A 408 10.23 -11.00 10.23
N GLY A 409 10.70 -10.37 11.33
CA GLY A 409 11.26 -11.05 12.48
C GLY A 409 12.74 -11.46 12.38
N GLU A 410 13.43 -11.21 11.26
CA GLU A 410 14.85 -11.57 11.08
C GLU A 410 15.77 -11.00 12.17
N CYS A 411 15.52 -9.78 12.61
CA CYS A 411 16.27 -9.13 13.70
C CYS A 411 16.14 -9.87 15.03
N VAL A 412 15.01 -10.51 15.29
CA VAL A 412 14.80 -11.35 16.49
C VAL A 412 15.58 -12.66 16.38
N THR A 413 15.52 -13.29 15.19
CA THR A 413 16.15 -14.58 14.91
C THR A 413 17.67 -14.53 15.13
N VAL A 414 18.33 -13.44 14.71
CA VAL A 414 19.80 -13.30 14.81
C VAL A 414 20.26 -12.71 16.14
N CYS A 415 19.38 -12.28 17.03
CA CYS A 415 19.77 -11.63 18.28
C CYS A 415 20.31 -12.65 19.29
N PRO A 416 21.64 -12.67 19.61
CA PRO A 416 22.24 -13.71 20.45
C PRO A 416 21.78 -13.62 21.92
N THR A 417 21.37 -12.43 22.37
CA THR A 417 20.96 -12.18 23.76
C THR A 417 19.44 -12.05 23.91
N LYS A 418 18.69 -12.26 22.84
CA LYS A 418 17.23 -12.06 22.81
C LYS A 418 16.80 -10.69 23.34
N ALA A 419 17.58 -9.66 22.98
CA ALA A 419 17.30 -8.26 23.32
C ALA A 419 16.24 -7.63 22.40
N ILE A 420 15.68 -8.39 21.47
CA ILE A 420 14.65 -7.93 20.55
C ILE A 420 13.48 -8.90 20.59
N THR A 421 12.28 -8.37 20.75
CA THR A 421 11.01 -9.13 20.72
C THR A 421 10.04 -8.46 19.76
N MET A 422 9.17 -9.25 19.10
CA MET A 422 8.11 -8.70 18.27
C MET A 422 6.90 -8.39 19.14
N VAL A 423 6.43 -7.14 19.07
CA VAL A 423 5.29 -6.62 19.82
C VAL A 423 4.30 -5.91 18.88
N PRO A 424 3.03 -5.70 19.26
CA PRO A 424 2.08 -4.96 18.43
C PRO A 424 2.62 -3.58 18.02
N GLN A 425 2.40 -3.18 16.76
CA GLN A 425 2.96 -1.95 16.21
C GLN A 425 2.53 -0.72 17.02
N ASP A 426 1.26 -0.64 17.43
CA ASP A 426 0.70 0.50 18.17
C ASP A 426 1.43 0.73 19.50
N SER A 427 1.92 -0.34 20.15
CA SER A 427 2.71 -0.24 21.37
C SER A 427 4.08 0.43 21.17
N GLN A 428 4.52 0.60 19.94
CA GLN A 428 5.80 1.21 19.58
C GLN A 428 5.65 2.52 18.80
N ALA A 429 4.45 3.12 18.76
CA ALA A 429 4.19 4.34 18.01
C ALA A 429 5.17 5.47 18.36
N ASP A 430 5.49 5.64 19.64
CA ASP A 430 6.42 6.66 20.14
C ASP A 430 7.87 6.46 19.64
N GLN A 431 8.24 5.24 19.25
CA GLN A 431 9.60 4.94 18.76
C GLN A 431 9.85 5.53 17.37
N GLN A 432 8.80 5.88 16.61
CA GLN A 432 8.98 6.60 15.35
C GLN A 432 9.69 7.94 15.56
N ALA A 433 9.30 8.70 16.57
CA ALA A 433 9.95 9.98 16.90
C ALA A 433 11.43 9.80 17.29
N VAL A 434 11.77 8.71 17.98
CA VAL A 434 13.18 8.39 18.32
C VAL A 434 13.97 8.08 17.05
N PHE A 435 13.41 7.26 16.15
CA PHE A 435 14.05 6.93 14.88
C PHE A 435 14.27 8.17 14.02
N ASP A 436 13.23 8.97 13.84
CA ASP A 436 13.28 10.19 13.02
C ASP A 436 14.31 11.19 13.59
N TYR A 437 14.34 11.36 14.91
CA TYR A 437 15.36 12.18 15.58
C TYR A 437 16.78 11.71 15.29
N CYS A 438 17.03 10.40 15.50
CA CYS A 438 18.36 9.83 15.29
C CYS A 438 18.81 9.96 13.83
N VAL A 439 17.93 9.65 12.88
CA VAL A 439 18.25 9.79 11.44
C VAL A 439 18.55 11.24 11.06
N ALA A 440 17.77 12.18 11.55
CA ALA A 440 17.94 13.60 11.20
C ALA A 440 19.17 14.23 11.84
N ASN A 441 19.45 13.92 13.12
CA ASN A 441 20.38 14.71 13.93
C ASN A 441 21.70 13.99 14.26
N ILE A 442 21.76 12.65 14.19
CA ILE A 442 22.93 11.92 14.66
C ILE A 442 23.80 11.48 13.48
N SER A 443 24.97 12.09 13.34
CA SER A 443 25.99 11.70 12.38
C SER A 443 26.90 10.59 12.94
N LYS A 444 27.54 9.84 12.04
CA LYS A 444 28.52 8.81 12.42
C LYS A 444 29.63 9.43 13.24
N LYS A 445 30.01 8.78 14.34
CA LYS A 445 31.12 9.21 15.19
C LYS A 445 32.46 8.65 14.73
N ALA A 446 33.50 9.45 14.88
CA ALA A 446 34.88 9.01 14.65
C ALA A 446 35.30 8.09 15.81
N THR A 447 35.16 6.79 15.62
CA THR A 447 35.54 5.76 16.59
C THR A 447 36.61 4.83 16.01
N LYS A 448 37.21 4.00 16.87
CA LYS A 448 38.16 2.96 16.43
C LYS A 448 37.46 1.71 15.85
N MET A 449 36.17 1.73 15.67
CA MET A 449 35.43 0.61 15.08
C MET A 449 35.67 0.58 13.58
N ALA A 450 36.17 -0.54 13.07
CA ALA A 450 36.49 -0.71 11.66
C ALA A 450 35.21 -0.91 10.82
N ASP A 451 35.11 -0.20 9.70
CA ASP A 451 33.94 -0.22 8.81
C ASP A 451 33.76 -1.54 8.04
N ASP A 452 34.82 -2.35 7.98
CA ASP A 452 34.80 -3.69 7.36
C ASP A 452 34.30 -4.80 8.30
N THR A 453 33.81 -4.45 9.48
CA THR A 453 33.20 -5.38 10.42
C THR A 453 31.68 -5.25 10.44
N VAL A 454 30.97 -6.30 10.85
CA VAL A 454 29.50 -6.26 11.03
C VAL A 454 29.12 -5.14 12.01
N MET A 455 29.86 -4.98 13.10
CA MET A 455 29.56 -3.96 14.11
C MET A 455 29.78 -2.54 13.56
N GLY A 456 30.93 -2.27 12.96
CA GLY A 456 31.32 -0.93 12.52
C GLY A 456 30.56 -0.45 11.29
N SER A 457 30.36 -1.34 10.30
CA SER A 457 29.65 -0.99 9.06
C SER A 457 28.25 -0.46 9.30
N GLN A 458 27.56 -0.93 10.35
CA GLN A 458 26.16 -0.58 10.60
C GLN A 458 25.98 0.84 11.18
N PHE A 459 27.04 1.50 11.62
CA PHE A 459 27.00 2.92 11.98
C PHE A 459 27.08 3.84 10.76
N ASN A 460 27.40 3.29 9.56
CA ASN A 460 27.28 4.04 8.32
C ASN A 460 25.79 4.21 7.95
N GLN A 461 25.44 5.39 7.45
CA GLN A 461 24.08 5.61 6.96
C GLN A 461 23.81 4.66 5.77
N PRO A 462 22.75 3.85 5.78
CA PRO A 462 22.33 3.12 4.59
C PRO A 462 21.80 4.10 3.54
N LEU A 463 22.26 3.96 2.30
CA LEU A 463 21.79 4.75 1.15
C LEU A 463 20.84 3.96 0.26
N LEU A 464 20.34 2.85 0.77
CA LEU A 464 19.17 2.10 0.32
C LEU A 464 18.31 1.82 1.55
N GLU A 465 17.08 2.33 1.58
CA GLU A 465 16.19 2.26 2.73
C GLU A 465 14.72 2.13 2.33
N PHE A 466 13.94 1.47 3.16
CA PHE A 466 12.47 1.35 3.03
C PHE A 466 12.00 0.92 1.63
N SER A 467 12.74 0.01 1.00
CA SER A 467 12.41 -0.48 -0.34
C SER A 467 11.09 -1.26 -0.36
N GLY A 468 10.45 -1.33 -1.52
CA GLY A 468 9.25 -2.15 -1.74
C GLY A 468 9.51 -3.66 -1.88
N SER A 469 10.66 -4.17 -1.41
CA SER A 469 11.02 -5.59 -1.47
C SER A 469 10.20 -6.45 -0.52
N CYS A 470 10.33 -7.77 -0.65
CA CYS A 470 9.69 -8.72 0.26
C CYS A 470 10.16 -8.51 1.71
N ALA A 471 9.30 -8.81 2.68
CA ALA A 471 9.68 -8.88 4.08
C ALA A 471 10.78 -9.94 4.26
N GLY A 472 11.93 -9.56 4.87
CA GLY A 472 13.08 -10.45 5.02
C GLY A 472 13.85 -10.73 3.72
N CYS A 473 13.76 -9.85 2.71
CA CYS A 473 14.47 -10.01 1.45
C CYS A 473 15.99 -10.05 1.63
N ALA A 474 16.63 -11.16 1.23
CA ALA A 474 18.07 -11.30 1.31
C ALA A 474 18.79 -10.35 0.34
N GLU A 475 18.22 -10.09 -0.85
CA GLU A 475 18.81 -9.22 -1.86
C GLU A 475 19.00 -7.80 -1.32
N THR A 476 17.95 -7.19 -0.76
CA THR A 476 18.03 -5.82 -0.25
C THR A 476 18.90 -5.70 1.01
N SER A 477 19.13 -6.77 1.76
CA SER A 477 20.04 -6.73 2.92
C SER A 477 21.50 -6.51 2.48
N TYR A 478 22.00 -7.26 1.47
CA TYR A 478 23.35 -7.04 0.96
C TYR A 478 23.47 -5.81 0.06
N ALA A 479 22.45 -5.49 -0.73
CA ALA A 479 22.43 -4.26 -1.52
C ALA A 479 22.54 -3.02 -0.62
N ARG A 480 21.81 -3.01 0.49
CA ARG A 480 21.91 -1.98 1.53
C ARG A 480 23.32 -1.89 2.12
N LEU A 481 23.93 -3.03 2.49
CA LEU A 481 25.30 -3.06 3.02
C LEU A 481 26.30 -2.45 2.04
N ILE A 482 26.19 -2.78 0.75
CA ILE A 482 27.07 -2.22 -0.28
C ILE A 482 26.91 -0.70 -0.33
N THR A 483 25.68 -0.17 -0.20
CA THR A 483 25.46 1.29 -0.16
C THR A 483 26.03 1.94 1.10
N GLN A 484 26.09 1.23 2.24
CA GLN A 484 26.73 1.73 3.46
C GLN A 484 28.24 1.88 3.31
N LEU A 485 28.87 1.01 2.50
CA LEU A 485 30.33 0.99 2.31
C LEU A 485 30.79 1.87 1.14
N PHE A 486 30.00 1.94 0.07
CA PHE A 486 30.43 2.55 -1.20
C PHE A 486 29.39 3.49 -1.81
N GLY A 487 28.20 3.62 -1.25
CA GLY A 487 27.03 4.24 -1.86
C GLY A 487 27.24 5.64 -2.42
N GLU A 488 28.04 6.48 -1.77
CA GLU A 488 28.33 7.84 -2.25
C GLU A 488 29.09 7.88 -3.58
N LYS A 489 29.69 6.76 -3.99
CA LYS A 489 30.51 6.65 -5.19
C LYS A 489 29.95 5.61 -6.18
N MET A 490 28.75 5.08 -5.93
CA MET A 490 28.18 4.04 -6.75
C MET A 490 27.43 4.56 -7.96
N TYR A 491 27.66 3.91 -9.09
CA TYR A 491 26.79 3.96 -10.26
C TYR A 491 26.14 2.59 -10.42
N ILE A 492 24.82 2.54 -10.45
CA ILE A 492 24.05 1.29 -10.50
C ILE A 492 23.32 1.23 -11.83
N SER A 493 23.72 0.31 -12.71
CA SER A 493 23.01 -0.02 -13.92
C SER A 493 22.21 -1.31 -13.66
N ASN A 494 20.90 -1.19 -13.69
CA ASN A 494 19.99 -2.24 -13.27
C ASN A 494 19.29 -2.88 -14.48
N ALA A 495 19.04 -4.18 -14.42
CA ALA A 495 18.28 -4.92 -15.43
C ALA A 495 16.95 -5.41 -14.83
N THR A 496 16.01 -5.81 -15.71
CA THR A 496 14.70 -6.30 -15.31
C THR A 496 14.80 -7.47 -14.32
N GLY A 497 14.18 -7.32 -13.17
CA GLY A 497 14.17 -8.28 -12.07
C GLY A 497 13.56 -7.67 -10.83
N CYS A 498 13.79 -8.30 -9.66
CA CYS A 498 13.29 -7.76 -8.38
C CYS A 498 13.86 -6.37 -8.10
N SER A 499 15.13 -6.12 -8.41
CA SER A 499 15.78 -4.83 -8.19
C SER A 499 15.21 -3.70 -9.05
N SER A 500 14.69 -3.98 -10.23
CA SER A 500 13.94 -2.98 -11.01
C SER A 500 12.55 -2.71 -10.42
N ILE A 501 11.92 -3.70 -9.79
CA ILE A 501 10.61 -3.54 -9.18
C ILE A 501 10.68 -2.73 -7.87
N TRP A 502 11.55 -3.12 -6.92
CA TRP A 502 11.66 -2.39 -5.65
C TRP A 502 12.49 -1.10 -5.76
N GLY A 503 13.30 -0.94 -6.80
CA GLY A 503 14.14 0.24 -7.03
C GLY A 503 13.59 1.22 -8.06
N GLY A 504 12.74 0.78 -8.99
CA GLY A 504 12.33 1.52 -10.17
C GLY A 504 11.04 2.33 -10.04
N THR A 505 10.43 2.38 -8.87
CA THR A 505 9.26 3.23 -8.64
C THR A 505 9.71 4.69 -8.60
N ALA A 506 9.54 5.39 -9.71
CA ALA A 506 10.18 6.68 -9.97
C ALA A 506 9.91 7.74 -8.88
N SER A 507 8.66 7.91 -8.47
CA SER A 507 8.29 8.88 -7.43
C SER A 507 8.70 8.47 -6.01
N ILE A 508 9.10 7.21 -5.78
CA ILE A 508 9.37 6.63 -4.46
C ILE A 508 10.70 5.86 -4.52
N SER A 509 11.79 6.56 -4.79
CA SER A 509 13.10 5.91 -4.84
C SER A 509 13.54 5.46 -3.44
N PRO A 510 13.95 4.18 -3.26
CA PRO A 510 14.52 3.69 -2.02
C PRO A 510 15.99 4.07 -1.84
N TYR A 511 16.64 4.54 -2.89
CA TYR A 511 17.98 5.11 -2.78
C TYR A 511 17.91 6.52 -2.22
N THR A 512 18.90 6.88 -1.40
CA THR A 512 18.95 8.18 -0.74
C THR A 512 20.38 8.72 -0.74
N VAL A 513 20.53 9.96 -0.30
CA VAL A 513 21.84 10.62 -0.16
C VAL A 513 22.29 10.60 1.30
N ASN A 514 23.60 10.57 1.50
CA ASN A 514 24.19 10.80 2.82
C ASN A 514 23.85 12.23 3.28
N LYS A 515 23.28 12.36 4.47
CA LYS A 515 22.81 13.64 5.00
C LYS A 515 23.94 14.66 5.22
N ASP A 516 25.16 14.19 5.51
CA ASP A 516 26.30 15.04 5.82
C ASP A 516 27.03 15.52 4.55
N SER A 517 27.13 14.67 3.51
CA SER A 517 27.83 14.99 2.26
C SER A 517 26.90 15.40 1.11
N GLY A 518 25.64 15.03 1.14
CA GLY A 518 24.68 15.23 0.05
C GLY A 518 24.87 14.28 -1.15
N HIS A 519 25.79 13.30 -1.07
CA HIS A 519 26.07 12.34 -2.13
C HIS A 519 25.36 11.00 -1.91
N GLY A 520 24.99 10.34 -2.99
CA GLY A 520 24.36 9.02 -2.98
C GLY A 520 24.52 8.27 -4.30
N PRO A 521 24.00 7.03 -4.39
CA PRO A 521 24.10 6.23 -5.59
C PRO A 521 23.38 6.88 -6.78
N ALA A 522 23.99 6.87 -7.96
CA ALA A 522 23.27 7.11 -9.21
C ALA A 522 22.68 5.77 -9.70
N TRP A 523 21.36 5.71 -9.90
CA TRP A 523 20.67 4.50 -10.31
C TRP A 523 19.91 4.72 -11.61
N CYS A 524 20.05 3.76 -12.54
CA CYS A 524 19.23 3.72 -13.74
C CYS A 524 18.77 2.29 -14.03
N ASN A 525 17.63 2.16 -14.71
CA ASN A 525 17.06 0.90 -15.14
C ASN A 525 17.16 0.77 -16.69
N SER A 526 17.42 -0.41 -17.16
CA SER A 526 17.44 -0.72 -18.61
C SER A 526 16.04 -0.79 -19.20
#